data_91d837050f7183691616db67d245f4db
#
_entry.id   91d837050f7183691616db67d245f4db
#
_cell.length_a   1.000
_cell.length_b   1.000
_cell.length_c   1.000
_cell.angle_alpha   90.00
_cell.angle_beta   90.00
_cell.angle_gamma   90.00
#
_symmetry.space_group_name_H-M   'P 1'
#
loop_
_entity.id
_entity.type
_entity.pdbx_description
1 polymer ?
#
loop_
_entity_poly.entity_id
_entity_poly.type
_entity_poly.pdbx_seq_one_letter_code
_entity_poly.pdbx_strand_id
1 'polypeptide(L)'
;MPKYLISYRKTEGGGQKPEWTSFTAQSETSLEAHAIRERVDRRMSVLGEQLWGTGEVVWVGNGRLDDVLYRREEAAPETSIVYGLVEE
;
A
#
# COMPACT_ATOMS: atom_id res chain seq x y z
N MET A 1 -16.04 -6.45 -9.22
CA MET A 1 -14.76 -5.81 -9.53
C MET A 1 -13.69 -6.24 -8.53
N PRO A 2 -12.49 -6.55 -8.99
CA PRO A 2 -11.41 -6.85 -8.06
C PRO A 2 -11.16 -5.68 -7.12
N LYS A 3 -10.93 -6.00 -5.86
CA LYS A 3 -10.67 -4.99 -4.83
C LYS A 3 -9.25 -5.16 -4.32
N TYR A 4 -8.47 -4.10 -4.42
CA TYR A 4 -7.09 -4.08 -3.94
C TYR A 4 -7.02 -3.41 -2.58
N LEU A 5 -6.27 -4.00 -1.67
CA LEU A 5 -5.88 -3.32 -0.43
C LEU A 5 -4.50 -2.73 -0.66
N ILE A 6 -4.40 -1.44 -0.51
CA ILE A 6 -3.15 -0.71 -0.70
C ILE A 6 -2.75 -0.12 0.65
N SER A 7 -1.54 -0.40 1.08
CA SER A 7 -1.02 0.10 2.35
C SER A 7 0.26 0.87 2.09
N TYR A 8 0.41 2.02 2.73
CA TYR A 8 1.61 2.82 2.59
C TYR A 8 2.01 3.38 3.95
N ARG A 9 3.27 3.80 4.05
CA ARG A 9 3.81 4.43 5.24
C ARG A 9 4.13 5.89 4.92
N LYS A 10 3.63 6.78 5.74
CA LYS A 10 3.86 8.21 5.55
C LYS A 10 4.85 8.73 6.58
N THR A 11 5.56 9.80 6.22
CA THR A 11 6.49 10.45 7.12
C THR A 11 5.75 11.14 8.25
N GLU A 12 6.12 10.86 9.50
CA GLU A 12 5.48 11.47 10.66
C GLU A 12 6.47 12.22 11.55
N GLY A 13 7.57 12.60 11.01
CA GLY A 13 8.55 13.44 11.71
C GLY A 13 9.10 12.84 13.00
N GLY A 14 10.07 12.08 13.06
CA GLY A 14 10.61 11.49 14.26
C GLY A 14 11.61 10.38 13.99
N GLY A 15 11.86 10.08 12.72
CA GLY A 15 12.89 9.15 12.34
C GLY A 15 12.59 7.68 12.57
N GLN A 16 11.47 7.36 13.19
CA GLN A 16 11.07 5.96 13.37
C GLN A 16 10.20 5.50 12.21
N LYS A 17 10.24 4.19 11.95
CA LYS A 17 9.42 3.57 10.93
C LYS A 17 7.94 3.72 11.29
N PRO A 18 7.14 4.40 10.47
CA PRO A 18 5.74 4.63 10.77
C PRO A 18 4.91 3.37 10.55
N GLU A 19 3.69 3.39 11.08
CA GLU A 19 2.75 2.30 10.87
C GLU A 19 2.09 2.40 9.49
N TRP A 20 1.50 1.29 9.06
CA TRP A 20 0.81 1.21 7.80
C TRP A 20 -0.49 1.99 7.82
N THR A 21 -0.75 2.73 6.76
CA THR A 21 -2.03 3.36 6.47
C THR A 21 -2.61 2.66 5.25
N SER A 22 -3.87 2.24 5.32
CA SER A 22 -4.45 1.41 4.26
C SER A 22 -5.68 2.06 3.64
N PHE A 23 -5.88 1.79 2.37
CA PHE A 23 -7.11 2.13 1.66
C PHE A 23 -7.39 1.08 0.59
N THR A 24 -8.60 1.07 0.07
CA THR A 24 -9.00 0.12 -0.96
C THR A 24 -9.23 0.82 -2.30
N ALA A 25 -8.98 0.08 -3.38
CA ALA A 25 -9.25 0.55 -4.73
C ALA A 25 -9.86 -0.59 -5.54
N GLN A 26 -10.84 -0.27 -6.35
CA GLN A 26 -11.45 -1.24 -7.24
C GLN A 26 -11.03 -0.96 -8.68
N SER A 27 -10.79 -2.02 -9.45
CA SER A 27 -10.39 -1.88 -10.84
C SER A 27 -10.82 -3.10 -11.64
N GLU A 28 -11.33 -2.89 -12.85
CA GLU A 28 -11.69 -3.97 -13.74
C GLU A 28 -10.46 -4.60 -14.40
N THR A 29 -9.35 -3.87 -14.42
CA THR A 29 -8.10 -4.38 -14.96
C THR A 29 -7.10 -4.60 -13.83
N SER A 30 -6.13 -5.48 -14.06
CA SER A 30 -5.06 -5.70 -13.09
C SER A 30 -4.25 -4.42 -12.90
N LEU A 31 -4.03 -4.05 -11.66
CA LEU A 31 -3.21 -2.89 -11.32
C LEU A 31 -1.76 -3.32 -11.14
N GLU A 32 -0.87 -2.68 -11.85
CA GLU A 32 0.55 -2.94 -11.74
C GLU A 32 1.18 -1.97 -10.74
N ALA A 33 2.43 -2.24 -10.35
CA ALA A 33 3.12 -1.47 -9.32
C ALA A 33 3.10 0.03 -9.59
N HIS A 34 3.34 0.45 -10.84
CA HIS A 34 3.35 1.88 -11.14
C HIS A 34 1.98 2.54 -10.98
N ALA A 35 0.91 1.80 -11.28
CA ALA A 35 -0.44 2.31 -11.09
C ALA A 35 -0.78 2.44 -9.61
N ILE A 36 -0.33 1.49 -8.81
CA ILE A 36 -0.48 1.55 -7.36
C ILE A 36 0.27 2.75 -6.80
N ARG A 37 1.50 2.98 -7.26
CA ARG A 37 2.30 4.13 -6.83
C ARG A 37 1.60 5.44 -7.17
N GLU A 38 1.01 5.54 -8.35
CA GLU A 38 0.27 6.74 -8.74
C GLU A 38 -0.93 7.00 -7.84
N ARG A 39 -1.66 5.94 -7.47
CA ARG A 39 -2.80 6.08 -6.57
C ARG A 39 -2.38 6.55 -5.19
N VAL A 40 -1.28 6.03 -4.68
CA VAL A 40 -0.73 6.46 -3.40
C VAL A 40 -0.30 7.93 -3.45
N ASP A 41 0.44 8.30 -4.49
CA ASP A 41 0.91 9.67 -4.67
C ASP A 41 -0.25 10.66 -4.73
N ARG A 42 -1.30 10.31 -5.46
CA ARG A 42 -2.48 11.15 -5.59
C ARG A 42 -3.18 11.34 -4.26
N ARG A 43 -3.37 10.24 -3.52
CA ARG A 43 -4.00 10.30 -2.21
C ARG A 43 -3.19 11.14 -1.22
N MET A 44 -1.89 10.94 -1.20
CA MET A 44 -1.01 11.67 -0.31
C MET A 44 -0.97 13.15 -0.65
N SER A 45 -0.99 13.49 -1.94
CA SER A 45 -1.02 14.87 -2.39
C SER A 45 -2.28 15.59 -1.89
N VAL A 46 -3.43 14.93 -1.98
CA VAL A 46 -4.70 15.48 -1.51
C VAL A 46 -4.66 15.70 0.00
N LEU A 47 -4.03 14.80 0.74
CA LEU A 47 -3.99 14.85 2.20
C LEU A 47 -2.80 15.67 2.74
N GLY A 48 -1.90 16.14 1.87
CA GLY A 48 -0.73 16.87 2.30
C GLY A 48 0.31 16.03 3.00
N GLU A 49 0.38 14.75 2.65
CA GLU A 49 1.29 13.80 3.27
C GLU A 49 2.52 13.55 2.41
N GLN A 50 3.59 13.07 3.03
CA GLN A 50 4.80 12.68 2.33
C GLN A 50 5.10 11.21 2.59
N LEU A 51 5.52 10.51 1.55
CA LEU A 51 5.82 9.08 1.64
C LEU A 51 7.11 8.85 2.43
N TRP A 52 7.06 7.87 3.31
CA TRP A 52 8.24 7.39 4.02
C TRP A 52 9.05 6.47 3.10
N GLY A 53 10.36 6.66 3.09
CA GLY A 53 11.24 5.79 2.31
C GLY A 53 11.25 6.10 0.81
N THR A 54 11.65 5.10 0.02
CA THR A 54 11.93 5.27 -1.41
C THR A 54 10.71 5.17 -2.32
N GLY A 55 9.59 4.68 -1.79
CA GLY A 55 8.40 4.47 -2.60
C GLY A 55 8.39 3.14 -3.35
N GLU A 56 9.19 2.19 -2.93
CA GLU A 56 9.17 0.85 -3.49
C GLU A 56 7.81 0.21 -3.26
N VAL A 57 7.28 -0.48 -4.28
CA VAL A 57 5.97 -1.11 -4.24
C VAL A 57 6.13 -2.62 -4.26
N VAL A 58 5.50 -3.30 -3.31
CA VAL A 58 5.59 -4.75 -3.17
C VAL A 58 4.22 -5.38 -3.29
N TRP A 59 4.11 -6.39 -4.15
CA TRP A 59 2.90 -7.20 -4.30
C TRP A 59 2.94 -8.35 -3.30
N VAL A 60 1.85 -8.55 -2.58
CA VAL A 60 1.76 -9.61 -1.55
C VAL A 60 0.72 -10.69 -1.87
N GLY A 61 0.28 -10.75 -3.11
CA GLY A 61 -0.62 -11.82 -3.53
C GLY A 61 -2.09 -11.52 -3.31
N ASN A 62 -2.90 -12.55 -3.49
CA ASN A 62 -4.33 -12.46 -3.27
C ASN A 62 -4.76 -13.35 -2.11
N GLY A 63 -5.89 -13.04 -1.51
CA GLY A 63 -6.41 -13.80 -0.39
C GLY A 63 -7.50 -13.01 0.32
N ARG A 64 -7.89 -13.49 1.49
CA ARG A 64 -8.81 -12.74 2.32
C ARG A 64 -8.11 -11.52 2.93
N LEU A 65 -8.90 -10.59 3.43
CA LEU A 65 -8.35 -9.37 4.03
C LEU A 65 -7.30 -9.69 5.08
N ASP A 66 -7.57 -10.64 5.97
CA ASP A 66 -6.64 -11.00 7.04
C ASP A 66 -5.31 -11.55 6.49
N ASP A 67 -5.37 -12.32 5.40
CA ASP A 67 -4.17 -12.87 4.77
C ASP A 67 -3.30 -11.76 4.20
N VAL A 68 -3.93 -10.81 3.51
CA VAL A 68 -3.21 -9.69 2.90
C VAL A 68 -2.58 -8.81 3.97
N LEU A 69 -3.31 -8.53 5.05
CA LEU A 69 -2.78 -7.75 6.16
C LEU A 69 -1.61 -8.45 6.84
N TYR A 70 -1.70 -9.76 7.02
CA TYR A 70 -0.60 -10.54 7.60
C TYR A 70 0.65 -10.47 6.74
N ARG A 71 0.50 -10.68 5.43
CA ARG A 71 1.63 -10.63 4.50
C ARG A 71 2.24 -9.23 4.44
N ARG A 72 1.41 -8.20 4.59
CA ARG A 72 1.90 -6.82 4.69
C ARG A 72 2.86 -6.66 5.86
N GLU A 73 2.52 -7.23 7.02
CA GLU A 73 3.36 -7.13 8.21
C GLU A 73 4.70 -7.87 8.03
N GLU A 74 4.74 -8.85 7.14
CA GLU A 74 5.96 -9.59 6.85
C GLU A 74 6.82 -8.94 5.77
N ALA A 75 6.37 -7.85 5.18
CA ALA A 75 7.16 -7.15 4.16
C ALA A 75 8.45 -6.59 4.75
N ALA A 76 9.45 -6.41 3.88
CA ALA A 76 10.75 -5.91 4.30
C ALA A 76 10.61 -4.61 5.10
N PRO A 77 11.46 -4.40 6.12
CA PRO A 77 11.33 -3.22 6.99
C PRO A 77 11.35 -1.88 6.26
N GLU A 78 12.07 -1.79 5.15
CA GLU A 78 12.17 -0.56 4.36
C GLU A 78 11.12 -0.40 3.28
N THR A 79 10.17 -1.34 3.19
CA THR A 79 9.11 -1.27 2.19
C THR A 79 8.16 -0.11 2.49
N SER A 80 7.89 0.71 1.48
CA SER A 80 7.05 1.89 1.64
C SER A 80 5.59 1.64 1.26
N ILE A 81 5.35 0.80 0.27
CA ILE A 81 4.00 0.55 -0.27
C ILE A 81 3.83 -0.95 -0.49
N VAL A 82 2.72 -1.48 0.00
CA VAL A 82 2.36 -2.89 -0.19
C VAL A 82 0.94 -2.94 -0.75
N TYR A 83 0.69 -3.83 -1.69
CA TYR A 83 -0.65 -4.02 -2.19
C TYR A 83 -0.95 -5.49 -2.43
N GLY A 84 -2.21 -5.85 -2.28
CA GLY A 84 -2.68 -7.20 -2.52
C GLY A 84 -4.12 -7.19 -2.98
N LEU A 85 -4.55 -8.30 -3.60
CA LEU A 85 -5.92 -8.46 -4.07
C LEU A 85 -6.73 -9.15 -2.97
N VAL A 86 -7.82 -8.51 -2.55
CA VAL A 86 -8.69 -9.06 -1.51
C VAL A 86 -9.84 -9.80 -2.15
N GLU A 87 -9.97 -11.08 -1.80
CA GLU A 87 -11.07 -11.93 -2.23
C GLU A 87 -12.12 -11.98 -1.12
N GLU A 88 -13.34 -11.75 -1.49
CA GLU A 88 -14.45 -11.82 -0.54
C GLU A 88 -15.13 -13.20 -0.53
#